data_8043e4f01abe25dc527496fda8447ca7
#
_entry.id   8043e4f01abe25dc527496fda8447ca7
#
_cell.length_a   1.000
_cell.length_b   1.000
_cell.length_c   1.000
_cell.angle_alpha   90.00
_cell.angle_beta   90.00
_cell.angle_gamma   90.00
#
_symmetry.space_group_name_H-M   'P 1'
#
loop_
_entity.id
_entity.type
_entity.pdbx_description
1 polymer ?
#
loop_
_entity_poly.entity_id
_entity_poly.type
_entity_poly.pdbx_seq_one_letter_code
_entity_poly.pdbx_strand_id
1 'polypeptide(L)'
;MAITVNQIAEQCGVSRTTVLRALNGGSVAKDTKERILQVAKDNNYRPNLLARSLNHGRTMSLGVVTINIENMYFVQSLNTINKEADKRGYFTNIVVCDDSLEWEKKLIQGLAERQMEGILI
;
A
#
# COMPACT_ATOMS: atom_id res chain seq x y z
N MET A 1 14.38 14.27 5.68
CA MET A 1 14.44 12.81 5.63
C MET A 1 13.38 12.21 6.58
N ALA A 2 12.68 11.21 6.15
CA ALA A 2 11.63 10.61 6.99
C ALA A 2 12.25 9.89 8.20
N ILE A 3 11.60 9.99 9.35
CA ILE A 3 12.00 9.28 10.56
C ILE A 3 11.90 7.75 10.36
N THR A 4 12.80 7.00 10.94
CA THR A 4 12.81 5.53 10.89
C THR A 4 12.19 4.94 12.14
N VAL A 5 11.80 3.66 12.08
CA VAL A 5 11.30 2.91 13.25
C VAL A 5 12.32 2.94 14.39
N ASN A 6 13.61 2.79 14.07
CA ASN A 6 14.66 2.85 15.09
C ASN A 6 14.74 4.21 15.78
N GLN A 7 14.60 5.29 15.03
CA GLN A 7 14.58 6.65 15.60
C GLN A 7 13.36 6.89 16.48
N ILE A 8 12.19 6.37 16.09
CA ILE A 8 10.99 6.45 16.92
C ILE A 8 11.23 5.68 18.23
N ALA A 9 11.82 4.49 18.15
CA ALA A 9 12.15 3.67 19.33
C ALA A 9 13.07 4.41 20.30
N GLU A 10 14.12 5.06 19.78
CA GLU A 10 15.04 5.88 20.59
C GLU A 10 14.31 7.04 21.27
N GLN A 11 13.51 7.80 20.53
CA GLN A 11 12.78 8.94 21.08
C GLN A 11 11.75 8.56 22.15
N CYS A 12 11.14 7.38 22.00
CA CYS A 12 10.14 6.89 22.95
C CYS A 12 10.73 6.04 24.09
N GLY A 13 12.03 5.70 24.04
CA GLY A 13 12.66 4.85 25.03
C GLY A 13 12.12 3.42 25.06
N VAL A 14 11.73 2.88 23.90
CA VAL A 14 11.16 1.54 23.77
C VAL A 14 11.92 0.73 22.70
N SER A 15 11.64 -0.58 22.63
CA SER A 15 12.24 -1.44 21.61
C SER A 15 11.62 -1.20 20.23
N ARG A 16 12.36 -1.54 19.19
CA ARG A 16 11.86 -1.54 17.82
C ARG A 16 10.59 -2.39 17.66
N THR A 17 10.54 -3.55 18.30
CA THR A 17 9.39 -4.45 18.30
C THR A 17 8.15 -3.77 18.86
N THR A 18 8.29 -3.01 19.94
CA THR A 18 7.20 -2.26 20.55
C THR A 18 6.65 -1.19 19.60
N VAL A 19 7.54 -0.47 18.89
CA VAL A 19 7.12 0.51 17.89
C VAL A 19 6.34 -0.16 16.76
N LEU A 20 6.82 -1.27 16.23
CA LEU A 20 6.14 -2.02 15.17
C LEU A 20 4.76 -2.52 15.61
N ARG A 21 4.63 -3.02 16.83
CA ARG A 21 3.34 -3.43 17.40
C ARG A 21 2.36 -2.25 17.48
N ALA A 22 2.82 -1.10 17.96
CA ALA A 22 1.99 0.09 18.06
C ALA A 22 1.50 0.58 16.69
N LEU A 23 2.37 0.59 15.69
CA LEU A 23 2.06 1.04 14.34
C LEU A 23 1.14 0.06 13.59
N ASN A 24 1.21 -1.23 13.90
CA ASN A 24 0.44 -2.29 13.21
C ASN A 24 -0.81 -2.75 13.98
N GLY A 25 -1.22 -2.03 15.01
CA GLY A 25 -2.42 -2.35 15.79
C GLY A 25 -2.26 -3.51 16.77
N GLY A 26 -1.01 -3.89 17.07
CA GLY A 26 -0.71 -4.92 18.07
C GLY A 26 -0.94 -4.45 19.51
N SER A 27 -0.80 -5.39 20.47
CA SER A 27 -0.99 -5.11 21.88
C SER A 27 0.18 -4.33 22.46
N VAL A 28 -0.07 -3.11 22.90
CA VAL A 28 0.90 -2.22 23.55
C VAL A 28 0.13 -1.40 24.60
N ALA A 29 0.79 -1.06 25.72
CA ALA A 29 0.18 -0.19 26.73
C ALA A 29 -0.32 1.11 26.11
N LYS A 30 -1.49 1.56 26.52
CA LYS A 30 -2.17 2.73 25.93
C LYS A 30 -1.29 3.98 25.88
N ASP A 31 -0.63 4.33 26.97
CA ASP A 31 0.23 5.51 27.04
C ASP A 31 1.44 5.40 26.11
N THR A 32 2.04 4.23 26.04
CA THR A 32 3.16 3.94 25.14
C THR A 32 2.73 4.05 23.67
N LYS A 33 1.58 3.47 23.34
CA LYS A 33 1.00 3.54 21.99
C LYS A 33 0.74 4.99 21.56
N GLU A 34 0.13 5.77 22.44
CA GLU A 34 -0.15 7.19 22.16
C GLU A 34 1.12 7.98 21.90
N ARG A 35 2.18 7.77 22.72
CA ARG A 35 3.48 8.42 22.51
C ARG A 35 4.10 8.04 21.16
N ILE A 36 4.12 6.76 20.83
CA ILE A 36 4.67 6.26 19.57
C ILE A 36 3.93 6.86 18.37
N LEU A 37 2.60 6.83 18.42
CA LEU A 37 1.77 7.38 17.33
C LEU A 37 1.96 8.90 17.20
N GLN A 38 2.13 9.61 18.31
CA GLN A 38 2.37 11.06 18.29
C GLN A 38 3.72 11.39 17.69
N VAL A 39 4.79 10.69 18.06
CA VAL A 39 6.13 10.88 17.48
C VAL A 39 6.12 10.56 15.99
N ALA A 40 5.46 9.48 15.60
CA ALA A 40 5.32 9.11 14.18
C ALA A 40 4.61 10.22 13.39
N LYS A 41 3.53 10.75 13.90
CA LYS A 41 2.74 11.81 13.28
C LYS A 41 3.54 13.11 13.17
N ASP A 42 4.20 13.54 14.25
CA ASP A 42 4.95 14.79 14.30
C ASP A 42 6.15 14.78 13.33
N ASN A 43 6.69 13.61 13.03
CA ASN A 43 7.83 13.44 12.14
C ASN A 43 7.43 12.92 10.76
N ASN A 44 6.15 12.92 10.42
CA ASN A 44 5.61 12.46 9.13
C ASN A 44 6.09 11.05 8.75
N TYR A 45 6.08 10.13 9.72
CA TYR A 45 6.45 8.74 9.46
C TYR A 45 5.55 8.11 8.40
N ARG A 46 6.18 7.44 7.44
CA ARG A 46 5.47 6.67 6.41
C ARG A 46 5.97 5.23 6.43
N PRO A 47 5.08 4.25 6.55
CA PRO A 47 5.47 2.84 6.50
C PRO A 47 6.17 2.51 5.19
N ASN A 48 7.26 1.74 5.25
CA ASN A 48 7.88 1.19 4.06
C ASN A 48 7.14 -0.08 3.67
N LEU A 49 6.19 0.05 2.73
CA LEU A 49 5.36 -1.06 2.29
C LEU A 49 6.15 -2.13 1.54
N LEU A 50 7.24 -1.75 0.86
CA LEU A 50 8.13 -2.71 0.20
C LEU A 50 8.82 -3.61 1.20
N ALA A 51 9.40 -3.05 2.26
CA ALA A 51 10.02 -3.84 3.34
C ALA A 51 8.98 -4.72 4.03
N ARG A 52 7.77 -4.21 4.25
CA ARG A 52 6.68 -4.96 4.85
C ARG A 52 6.25 -6.14 3.97
N SER A 53 6.14 -5.93 2.65
CA SER A 53 5.76 -6.97 1.71
C SER A 53 6.81 -8.09 1.65
N LEU A 54 8.11 -7.75 1.73
CA LEU A 54 9.18 -8.73 1.81
C LEU A 54 9.07 -9.62 3.05
N ASN A 55 8.70 -9.05 4.18
CA ASN A 55 8.56 -9.79 5.43
C ASN A 55 7.30 -10.67 5.49
N HIS A 56 6.20 -10.21 4.87
CA HIS A 56 4.90 -10.90 4.94
C HIS A 56 4.55 -11.68 3.67
N GLY A 57 5.33 -11.54 2.59
CA GLY A 57 5.09 -12.20 1.31
C GLY A 57 3.84 -11.71 0.58
N ARG A 58 3.28 -10.56 0.98
CA ARG A 58 2.06 -10.00 0.37
C ARG A 58 2.24 -8.51 0.12
N THR A 59 1.91 -8.08 -1.09
CA THR A 59 1.98 -6.66 -1.48
C THR A 59 0.67 -5.92 -1.24
N MET A 60 -0.44 -6.62 -1.08
CA MET A 60 -1.79 -6.06 -0.96
C MET A 60 -2.09 -5.07 -2.09
N SER A 61 -1.62 -5.38 -3.30
CA SER A 61 -1.77 -4.54 -4.49
C SER A 61 -2.38 -5.33 -5.64
N LEU A 62 -3.32 -4.71 -6.33
CA LEU A 62 -3.96 -5.24 -7.54
C LEU A 62 -3.67 -4.33 -8.72
N GLY A 63 -3.45 -4.92 -9.89
CA GLY A 63 -3.39 -4.21 -11.15
C GLY A 63 -4.74 -4.26 -11.86
N VAL A 64 -5.12 -3.17 -12.50
CA VAL A 64 -6.31 -3.11 -13.37
C VAL A 64 -5.90 -2.53 -14.71
N VAL A 65 -6.11 -3.27 -15.77
CA VAL A 65 -5.82 -2.83 -17.14
C VAL A 65 -7.13 -2.46 -17.81
N THR A 66 -7.21 -1.25 -18.33
CA THR A 66 -8.39 -0.77 -19.07
C THR A 66 -7.99 -0.22 -20.43
N ILE A 67 -8.90 -0.31 -21.40
CA ILE A 67 -8.68 0.21 -22.75
C ILE A 67 -8.61 1.74 -22.72
N ASN A 68 -9.57 2.38 -22.08
CA ASN A 68 -9.60 3.84 -21.94
C ASN A 68 -10.37 4.28 -20.69
N ILE A 69 -10.33 5.57 -20.40
CA ILE A 69 -11.04 6.20 -19.29
C ILE A 69 -12.04 7.26 -19.78
N GLU A 70 -12.35 7.28 -21.07
CA GLU A 70 -13.26 8.26 -21.67
C GLU A 70 -14.73 7.82 -21.57
N ASN A 71 -14.96 6.51 -21.54
CA ASN A 71 -16.30 5.95 -21.47
C ASN A 71 -16.75 5.85 -20.01
N MET A 72 -17.93 6.42 -19.72
CA MET A 72 -18.51 6.43 -18.37
C MET A 72 -18.70 5.02 -17.80
N TYR A 73 -18.97 4.03 -18.62
CA TYR A 73 -19.08 2.63 -18.19
C TYR A 73 -17.78 2.15 -17.55
N PHE A 74 -16.66 2.38 -18.21
CA PHE A 74 -15.36 1.99 -17.67
C PHE A 74 -15.02 2.77 -16.38
N VAL A 75 -15.31 4.06 -16.36
CA VAL A 75 -15.08 4.91 -15.17
C VAL A 75 -15.86 4.39 -13.97
N GLN A 76 -17.14 4.07 -14.14
CA GLN A 76 -17.98 3.52 -13.06
C GLN A 76 -17.48 2.15 -12.59
N SER A 77 -17.08 1.29 -13.52
CA SER A 77 -16.51 -0.02 -13.19
C SER A 77 -15.21 0.11 -12.39
N LEU A 78 -14.32 1.00 -12.80
CA LEU A 78 -13.06 1.27 -12.09
C LEU A 78 -13.31 1.81 -10.68
N ASN A 79 -14.27 2.72 -10.53
CA ASN A 79 -14.66 3.23 -9.21
C ASN A 79 -15.16 2.13 -8.29
N THR A 80 -15.99 1.23 -8.82
CA THR A 80 -16.52 0.10 -8.04
C THR A 80 -15.41 -0.87 -7.63
N ILE A 81 -14.53 -1.23 -8.57
CA ILE A 81 -13.37 -2.09 -8.31
C ILE A 81 -12.49 -1.48 -7.23
N ASN A 82 -12.17 -0.21 -7.36
CA ASN A 82 -11.32 0.49 -6.41
C ASN A 82 -11.91 0.49 -4.99
N LYS A 83 -13.19 0.79 -4.86
CA LYS A 83 -13.89 0.80 -3.56
C LYS A 83 -13.95 -0.59 -2.92
N GLU A 84 -14.26 -1.62 -3.73
CA GLU A 84 -14.34 -2.98 -3.21
C GLU A 84 -12.96 -3.54 -2.83
N ALA A 85 -11.92 -3.19 -3.57
CA ALA A 85 -10.55 -3.54 -3.24
C ALA A 85 -10.11 -2.86 -1.93
N ASP A 86 -10.40 -1.57 -1.78
CA ASP A 86 -10.07 -0.80 -0.58
C ASP A 86 -10.71 -1.38 0.69
N LYS A 87 -11.99 -1.79 0.61
CA LYS A 87 -12.67 -2.46 1.73
C LYS A 87 -11.94 -3.72 2.21
N ARG A 88 -11.19 -4.36 1.34
CA ARG A 88 -10.41 -5.58 1.63
C ARG A 88 -8.94 -5.32 1.89
N GLY A 89 -8.56 -4.04 2.00
CA GLY A 89 -7.19 -3.63 2.28
C GLY A 89 -6.26 -3.64 1.07
N TYR A 90 -6.81 -3.73 -0.15
CA TYR A 90 -6.01 -3.72 -1.37
C TYR A 90 -5.91 -2.34 -1.99
N PHE A 91 -4.72 -2.02 -2.45
CA PHE A 91 -4.45 -0.84 -3.25
C PHE A 91 -4.53 -1.18 -4.74
N THR A 92 -5.25 -0.40 -5.53
CA THR A 92 -5.40 -0.62 -6.97
C THR A 92 -4.46 0.27 -7.78
N ASN A 93 -3.84 -0.33 -8.80
CA ASN A 93 -3.00 0.36 -9.79
C ASN A 93 -3.68 0.24 -11.14
N ILE A 94 -4.24 1.33 -11.63
CA ILE A 94 -4.99 1.37 -12.88
C ILE A 94 -4.06 1.83 -14.00
N VAL A 95 -3.96 1.04 -15.07
CA VAL A 95 -3.18 1.36 -16.26
C VAL A 95 -4.06 1.34 -17.48
N VAL A 96 -3.76 2.19 -18.46
CA VAL A 96 -4.55 2.37 -19.68
C VAL A 96 -3.72 1.92 -20.89
N CYS A 97 -4.25 1.02 -21.72
CA CYS A 97 -3.52 0.45 -22.86
C CYS A 97 -3.93 1.01 -24.23
N ASP A 98 -4.93 1.87 -24.33
CA ASP A 98 -5.36 2.56 -25.56
C ASP A 98 -5.60 1.64 -26.76
N ASP A 99 -6.23 0.50 -26.56
CA ASP A 99 -6.53 -0.48 -27.63
C ASP A 99 -5.27 -0.97 -28.38
N SER A 100 -4.13 -0.95 -27.73
CA SER A 100 -2.87 -1.47 -28.26
C SER A 100 -2.49 -2.76 -27.55
N LEU A 101 -2.53 -3.87 -28.29
CA LEU A 101 -2.16 -5.19 -27.75
C LEU A 101 -0.69 -5.22 -27.28
N GLU A 102 0.19 -4.56 -28.00
CA GLU A 102 1.60 -4.48 -27.64
C GLU A 102 1.80 -3.71 -26.33
N TRP A 103 1.12 -2.58 -26.21
CA TRP A 103 1.15 -1.76 -25.00
C TRP A 103 0.50 -2.48 -23.81
N GLU A 104 -0.62 -3.16 -24.05
CA GLU A 104 -1.29 -3.99 -23.03
C GLU A 104 -0.34 -5.03 -22.44
N LYS A 105 0.35 -5.79 -23.28
CA LYS A 105 1.33 -6.80 -22.85
C LYS A 105 2.45 -6.21 -22.01
N LYS A 106 2.97 -5.06 -22.43
CA LYS A 106 4.02 -4.34 -21.70
C LYS A 106 3.53 -3.90 -20.31
N LEU A 107 2.32 -3.37 -20.22
CA LEU A 107 1.73 -2.93 -18.96
C LEU A 107 1.47 -4.11 -18.02
N ILE A 108 0.94 -5.22 -18.52
CA ILE A 108 0.73 -6.44 -17.74
C ILE A 108 2.05 -6.94 -17.17
N GLN A 109 3.09 -7.00 -17.99
CA GLN A 109 4.42 -7.39 -17.53
C GLN A 109 4.93 -6.44 -16.43
N GLY A 110 4.77 -5.14 -16.62
CA GLY A 110 5.16 -4.14 -15.62
C GLY A 110 4.44 -4.29 -14.29
N LEU A 111 3.15 -4.63 -14.31
CA LEU A 111 2.39 -4.91 -13.10
C LEU A 111 2.87 -6.20 -12.41
N ALA A 112 3.15 -7.24 -13.18
CA ALA A 112 3.66 -8.51 -12.66
C ALA A 112 5.04 -8.32 -12.00
N GLU A 113 5.93 -7.57 -12.62
CA GLU A 113 7.26 -7.25 -12.09
C GLU A 113 7.19 -6.45 -10.77
N ARG A 114 6.12 -5.69 -10.57
CA ARG A 114 5.84 -4.96 -9.33
C ARG A 114 5.13 -5.80 -8.28
N GLN A 115 5.04 -7.10 -8.50
CA GLN A 115 4.47 -8.07 -7.57
C GLN A 115 3.00 -7.78 -7.20
N MET A 116 2.21 -7.37 -8.18
CA MET A 116 0.76 -7.30 -7.98
C MET A 116 0.22 -8.70 -7.66
N GLU A 117 -0.64 -8.82 -6.66
CA GLU A 117 -1.22 -10.12 -6.27
C GLU A 117 -2.24 -10.64 -7.27
N GLY A 118 -2.81 -9.77 -8.07
CA GLY A 118 -3.73 -10.11 -9.15
C GLY A 118 -3.81 -8.98 -10.16
N ILE A 119 -4.21 -9.33 -11.38
CA ILE A 119 -4.40 -8.38 -12.47
C ILE A 119 -5.77 -8.61 -13.08
N LEU A 120 -6.60 -7.57 -13.10
CA LEU A 120 -7.89 -7.55 -13.76
C LEU A 120 -7.72 -6.92 -15.15
N ILE A 121 -8.27 -7.59 -16.15
CA ILE A 121 -8.18 -7.14 -17.55
C ILE A 121 -9.57 -6.96 -18.14
#